data_a3834a87ff3b1e493fb9b05fac652602
#
_entry.id   a3834a87ff3b1e493fb9b05fac652602
#
_cell.length_a   1.000
_cell.length_b   1.000
_cell.length_c   1.000
_cell.angle_alpha   90.00
_cell.angle_beta   90.00
_cell.angle_gamma   90.00
#
_symmetry.space_group_name_H-M   'P 1'
#
loop_
_entity.id
_entity.type
_entity.pdbx_description
1 polymer ?
#
loop_
_entity_poly.entity_id
_entity_poly.type
_entity_poly.pdbx_seq_one_letter_code
_entity_poly.pdbx_strand_id
1 'polypeptide(L)'
;MSDNRLGGVSRSDMQYDFVGNLLHHRESHGKTGGSADVLESVNTYDAQGRLLTQSVSLNGGTAATLTYNYDALGRLTGKRYGSTDESLTYNVRGWLTGKESTPFRMRLRYATPEGGSGARWNGSLSEWEWQHGTNAHDVWFNVRRSEPLHGCRAKAEKR
;
A
#
# COMPACT_ATOMS: atom_id res chain seq x y z
N MET A 1 10.65 -25.63 9.90
CA MET A 1 10.17 -26.42 8.78
C MET A 1 8.76 -26.89 9.11
N SER A 2 7.78 -26.57 8.31
CA SER A 2 6.37 -26.99 8.54
C SER A 2 5.89 -27.82 7.35
N ASP A 3 5.31 -28.98 7.65
CA ASP A 3 4.67 -29.83 6.65
C ASP A 3 3.18 -29.52 6.59
N ASN A 4 2.63 -29.43 5.40
CA ASN A 4 1.20 -29.32 5.23
C ASN A 4 0.56 -30.71 4.97
N ARG A 5 -0.76 -30.83 5.15
CA ARG A 5 -1.51 -32.09 4.97
C ARG A 5 -1.42 -32.72 3.56
N LEU A 6 -0.90 -31.97 2.58
CA LEU A 6 -0.74 -32.42 1.19
C LEU A 6 0.69 -32.86 0.88
N GLY A 7 1.55 -33.05 1.90
CA GLY A 7 2.95 -33.46 1.72
C GLY A 7 3.85 -32.40 1.13
N GLY A 8 3.48 -31.11 1.30
CA GLY A 8 4.32 -29.97 0.90
C GLY A 8 5.31 -29.60 2.00
N VAL A 9 6.50 -29.14 1.61
CA VAL A 9 7.54 -28.62 2.50
C VAL A 9 7.66 -27.13 2.26
N SER A 10 7.57 -26.34 3.35
CA SER A 10 7.86 -24.90 3.36
C SER A 10 9.08 -24.64 4.23
N ARG A 11 9.99 -23.82 3.70
CA ARG A 11 11.15 -23.33 4.44
C ARG A 11 11.24 -21.82 4.29
N SER A 12 11.53 -21.13 5.39
CA SER A 12 11.77 -19.69 5.43
C SER A 12 13.11 -19.43 6.11
N ASP A 13 14.00 -18.73 5.42
CA ASP A 13 15.31 -18.30 5.90
C ASP A 13 15.33 -16.76 5.91
N MET A 14 15.75 -16.16 7.02
CA MET A 14 15.76 -14.68 7.21
C MET A 14 17.13 -14.23 7.70
N GLN A 15 17.60 -13.12 7.15
CA GLN A 15 18.83 -12.46 7.56
C GLN A 15 18.54 -11.04 7.99
N TYR A 16 19.04 -10.65 9.14
CA TYR A 16 18.84 -9.34 9.74
C TYR A 16 20.18 -8.61 9.90
N ASP A 17 20.13 -7.28 9.93
CA ASP A 17 21.24 -6.48 10.40
C ASP A 17 21.32 -6.48 11.95
N PHE A 18 22.32 -5.77 12.52
CA PHE A 18 22.54 -5.73 13.97
C PHE A 18 21.47 -4.94 14.73
N VAL A 19 20.66 -4.10 14.05
CA VAL A 19 19.55 -3.34 14.64
C VAL A 19 18.18 -4.02 14.45
N GLY A 20 18.14 -5.15 13.74
CA GLY A 20 16.95 -5.97 13.55
C GLY A 20 16.17 -5.70 12.25
N ASN A 21 16.73 -4.95 11.29
CA ASN A 21 16.11 -4.80 9.98
C ASN A 21 16.30 -6.07 9.16
N LEU A 22 15.24 -6.55 8.51
CA LEU A 22 15.26 -7.73 7.63
C LEU A 22 15.95 -7.38 6.30
N LEU A 23 17.20 -7.83 6.12
CA LEU A 23 17.96 -7.58 4.89
C LEU A 23 17.60 -8.55 3.76
N HIS A 24 17.47 -9.83 4.09
CA HIS A 24 17.20 -10.87 3.11
C HIS A 24 16.18 -11.86 3.66
N HIS A 25 15.22 -12.23 2.85
CA HIS A 25 14.24 -13.27 3.13
C HIS A 25 14.16 -14.21 1.95
N ARG A 26 14.31 -15.50 2.21
CA ARG A 26 14.15 -16.57 1.23
C ARG A 26 13.08 -17.52 1.72
N GLU A 27 12.07 -17.71 0.90
CA GLU A 27 10.97 -18.63 1.17
C GLU A 27 10.90 -19.65 0.05
N SER A 28 10.79 -20.94 0.40
CA SER A 28 10.65 -22.01 -0.57
C SER A 28 9.44 -22.87 -0.26
N HIS A 29 8.66 -23.18 -1.29
CA HIS A 29 7.49 -24.03 -1.23
C HIS A 29 7.60 -25.13 -2.28
N GLY A 30 7.47 -26.36 -1.89
CA GLY A 30 7.55 -27.49 -2.81
C GLY A 30 6.84 -28.72 -2.33
N LYS A 31 6.56 -29.63 -3.23
CA LYS A 31 6.10 -30.99 -2.90
C LYS A 31 7.30 -31.85 -2.56
N THR A 32 7.13 -32.80 -1.65
CA THR A 32 8.15 -33.80 -1.33
C THR A 32 8.56 -34.53 -2.61
N GLY A 33 9.85 -34.45 -2.98
CA GLY A 33 10.40 -35.08 -4.19
C GLY A 33 10.22 -34.29 -5.50
N GLY A 34 9.67 -33.07 -5.46
CA GLY A 34 9.56 -32.17 -6.61
C GLY A 34 10.49 -30.95 -6.50
N SER A 35 10.53 -30.12 -7.55
CA SER A 35 11.16 -28.80 -7.50
C SER A 35 10.36 -27.87 -6.59
N ALA A 36 11.06 -27.05 -5.79
CA ALA A 36 10.45 -26.03 -4.97
C ALA A 36 10.45 -24.68 -5.71
N ASP A 37 9.36 -23.94 -5.58
CA ASP A 37 9.35 -22.53 -5.92
C ASP A 37 10.04 -21.75 -4.81
N VAL A 38 10.96 -20.87 -5.20
CA VAL A 38 11.78 -20.07 -4.30
C VAL A 38 11.50 -18.60 -4.53
N LEU A 39 10.96 -17.93 -3.50
CA LEU A 39 10.79 -16.50 -3.46
C LEU A 39 11.94 -15.90 -2.64
N GLU A 40 12.65 -14.95 -3.23
CA GLU A 40 13.70 -14.19 -2.54
C GLU A 40 13.36 -12.72 -2.52
N SER A 41 13.55 -12.08 -1.36
CA SER A 41 13.44 -10.63 -1.21
C SER A 41 14.70 -10.07 -0.56
N VAL A 42 15.18 -8.94 -1.10
CA VAL A 42 16.32 -8.18 -0.60
C VAL A 42 15.87 -6.77 -0.30
N ASN A 43 16.15 -6.30 0.90
CA ASN A 43 15.71 -4.99 1.39
C ASN A 43 16.92 -4.10 1.68
N THR A 44 16.77 -2.79 1.42
CA THR A 44 17.71 -1.76 1.86
C THR A 44 17.00 -0.70 2.67
N TYR A 45 17.73 -0.09 3.60
CA TYR A 45 17.17 0.87 4.54
C TYR A 45 18.00 2.15 4.55
N ASP A 46 17.39 3.25 4.97
CA ASP A 46 18.10 4.49 5.25
C ASP A 46 18.71 4.48 6.67
N ALA A 47 19.41 5.58 7.01
CA ALA A 47 20.06 5.72 8.32
C ALA A 47 19.06 5.78 9.50
N GLN A 48 17.77 5.97 9.23
CA GLN A 48 16.67 5.97 10.21
C GLN A 48 15.96 4.62 10.30
N GLY A 49 16.41 3.60 9.55
CA GLY A 49 15.82 2.26 9.53
C GLY A 49 14.52 2.18 8.68
N ARG A 50 14.27 3.17 7.80
CA ARG A 50 13.10 3.14 6.91
C ARG A 50 13.46 2.39 5.62
N LEU A 51 12.55 1.56 5.12
CA LEU A 51 12.75 0.77 3.91
C LEU A 51 12.90 1.67 2.68
N LEU A 52 14.05 1.63 2.00
CA LEU A 52 14.30 2.37 0.75
C LEU A 52 13.97 1.55 -0.48
N THR A 53 14.42 0.31 -0.52
CA THR A 53 14.15 -0.58 -1.65
C THR A 53 13.79 -1.97 -1.17
N GLN A 54 12.94 -2.65 -1.93
CA GLN A 54 12.66 -4.06 -1.81
C GLN A 54 12.73 -4.68 -3.20
N SER A 55 13.64 -5.61 -3.40
CA SER A 55 13.75 -6.41 -4.63
C SER A 55 13.22 -7.81 -4.37
N VAL A 56 12.32 -8.29 -5.23
CA VAL A 56 11.69 -9.61 -5.11
C VAL A 56 11.93 -10.39 -6.40
N SER A 57 12.43 -11.61 -6.28
CA SER A 57 12.62 -12.53 -7.40
C SER A 57 11.99 -13.89 -7.12
N LEU A 58 11.51 -14.54 -8.18
CA LEU A 58 10.97 -15.88 -8.14
C LEU A 58 11.91 -16.81 -8.91
N ASN A 59 12.33 -17.91 -8.29
CA ASN A 59 13.19 -18.95 -8.88
C ASN A 59 14.48 -18.41 -9.53
N GLY A 60 15.07 -17.37 -8.95
CA GLY A 60 16.26 -16.70 -9.49
C GLY A 60 16.03 -15.93 -10.79
N GLY A 61 14.79 -15.67 -11.15
CA GLY A 61 14.42 -14.83 -12.31
C GLY A 61 14.70 -13.35 -12.09
N THR A 62 14.29 -12.52 -13.05
CA THR A 62 14.45 -11.06 -12.99
C THR A 62 13.72 -10.50 -11.77
N ALA A 63 14.45 -9.77 -10.93
CA ALA A 63 13.90 -9.16 -9.74
C ALA A 63 12.99 -7.97 -10.09
N ALA A 64 11.83 -7.93 -9.45
CA ALA A 64 10.96 -6.77 -9.42
C ALA A 64 11.34 -5.89 -8.23
N THR A 65 11.64 -4.60 -8.46
CA THR A 65 12.09 -3.69 -7.42
C THR A 65 11.03 -2.64 -7.10
N LEU A 66 10.73 -2.50 -5.81
CA LEU A 66 9.95 -1.41 -5.23
C LEU A 66 10.91 -0.39 -4.61
N THR A 67 10.64 0.89 -4.81
CA THR A 67 11.39 2.00 -4.21
C THR A 67 10.44 2.86 -3.40
N TYR A 68 10.90 3.34 -2.24
CA TYR A 68 10.11 4.13 -1.30
C TYR A 68 10.77 5.48 -1.04
N ASN A 69 9.99 6.56 -1.02
CA ASN A 69 10.44 7.92 -0.75
C ASN A 69 9.73 8.48 0.48
N TYR A 70 10.44 9.24 1.28
CA TYR A 70 9.94 9.81 2.53
C TYR A 70 10.18 11.31 2.60
N ASP A 71 9.32 12.01 3.30
CA ASP A 71 9.56 13.42 3.65
C ASP A 71 10.47 13.57 4.88
N ALA A 72 10.79 14.82 5.22
CA ALA A 72 11.62 15.14 6.39
C ALA A 72 11.01 14.71 7.74
N LEU A 73 9.69 14.46 7.78
CA LEU A 73 8.98 13.97 8.96
C LEU A 73 8.90 12.44 9.01
N GLY A 74 9.48 11.75 8.00
CA GLY A 74 9.47 10.28 7.92
C GLY A 74 8.19 9.68 7.33
N ARG A 75 7.30 10.50 6.75
CA ARG A 75 6.07 9.99 6.13
C ARG A 75 6.36 9.54 4.69
N LEU A 76 5.76 8.43 4.28
CA LEU A 76 5.90 7.89 2.93
C LEU A 76 5.25 8.85 1.92
N THR A 77 6.04 9.45 1.03
CA THR A 77 5.55 10.37 0.00
C THR A 77 5.50 9.77 -1.39
N GLY A 78 6.21 8.68 -1.62
CA GLY A 78 6.23 8.03 -2.91
C GLY A 78 6.58 6.56 -2.82
N LYS A 79 6.05 5.81 -3.78
CA LYS A 79 6.38 4.41 -4.01
C LYS A 79 6.44 4.15 -5.51
N ARG A 80 7.45 3.43 -5.97
CA ARG A 80 7.61 3.08 -7.37
C ARG A 80 7.69 1.57 -7.54
N TYR A 81 6.97 1.05 -8.52
CA TYR A 81 7.04 -0.33 -8.96
C TYR A 81 7.08 -0.38 -10.49
N GLY A 82 8.22 -0.79 -11.05
CA GLY A 82 8.43 -0.76 -12.50
C GLY A 82 8.26 0.65 -13.06
N SER A 83 7.31 0.83 -13.98
CA SER A 83 6.95 2.14 -14.57
C SER A 83 5.83 2.86 -13.80
N THR A 84 5.29 2.27 -12.74
CA THR A 84 4.19 2.85 -11.98
C THR A 84 4.74 3.62 -10.78
N ASP A 85 4.49 4.92 -10.78
CA ASP A 85 4.76 5.81 -9.64
C ASP A 85 3.47 6.04 -8.85
N GLU A 86 3.58 5.97 -7.54
CA GLU A 86 2.53 6.29 -6.59
C GLU A 86 3.00 7.45 -5.71
N SER A 87 2.21 8.50 -5.59
CA SER A 87 2.47 9.63 -4.71
C SER A 87 1.43 9.74 -3.60
N LEU A 88 1.89 10.16 -2.41
CA LEU A 88 1.04 10.35 -1.24
C LEU A 88 1.23 11.77 -0.72
N THR A 89 0.13 12.43 -0.37
CA THR A 89 0.12 13.79 0.17
C THR A 89 -0.55 13.83 1.54
N TYR A 90 -0.09 14.75 2.38
CA TYR A 90 -0.54 14.87 3.77
C TYR A 90 -0.83 16.33 4.12
N ASN A 91 -1.75 16.53 5.05
CA ASN A 91 -1.95 17.86 5.63
C ASN A 91 -0.92 18.15 6.75
N VAL A 92 -1.00 19.35 7.31
CA VAL A 92 -0.11 19.80 8.42
C VAL A 92 -0.23 18.96 9.69
N ARG A 93 -1.32 18.21 9.86
CA ARG A 93 -1.54 17.31 10.99
C ARG A 93 -1.03 15.89 10.74
N GLY A 94 -0.44 15.61 9.54
CA GLY A 94 0.04 14.31 9.16
C GLY A 94 -1.05 13.35 8.65
N TRP A 95 -2.27 13.82 8.41
CA TRP A 95 -3.33 12.99 7.85
C TRP A 95 -3.19 12.90 6.35
N LEU A 96 -3.34 11.70 5.79
CA LEU A 96 -3.30 11.45 4.36
C LEU A 96 -4.44 12.22 3.68
N THR A 97 -4.11 13.06 2.69
CA THR A 97 -5.08 13.84 1.92
C THR A 97 -5.22 13.38 0.48
N GLY A 98 -4.23 12.66 -0.04
CA GLY A 98 -4.29 12.17 -1.39
C GLY A 98 -3.35 11.01 -1.64
N LYS A 99 -3.72 10.20 -2.61
CA LYS A 99 -2.93 9.14 -3.19
C LYS A 99 -3.16 9.16 -4.69
N GLU A 100 -2.09 9.19 -5.47
CA GLU A 100 -2.12 9.25 -6.92
C GLU A 100 -1.19 8.20 -7.52
N SER A 101 -1.73 7.40 -8.43
CA SER A 101 -0.97 6.51 -9.32
C SER A 101 -1.79 6.32 -10.60
N THR A 102 -1.14 6.14 -11.75
CA THR A 102 -1.89 5.80 -12.97
C THR A 102 -2.29 4.32 -12.91
N PRO A 103 -3.58 3.96 -13.03
CA PRO A 103 -4.75 4.78 -13.36
C PRO A 103 -5.61 5.26 -12.16
N PHE A 104 -5.13 5.18 -10.93
CA PHE A 104 -5.91 5.42 -9.72
C PHE A 104 -5.55 6.74 -9.04
N ARG A 105 -6.57 7.51 -8.63
CA ARG A 105 -6.46 8.70 -7.80
C ARG A 105 -7.45 8.62 -6.63
N MET A 106 -7.02 9.05 -5.46
CA MET A 106 -7.85 9.15 -4.26
C MET A 106 -7.60 10.48 -3.54
N ARG A 107 -8.66 11.12 -3.06
CA ARG A 107 -8.60 12.29 -2.19
C ARG A 107 -9.40 12.07 -0.92
N LEU A 108 -8.83 12.49 0.19
CA LEU A 108 -9.42 12.36 1.53
C LEU A 108 -9.57 13.76 2.12
N ARG A 109 -10.79 14.15 2.51
CA ARG A 109 -11.09 15.43 3.09
C ARG A 109 -11.61 15.28 4.52
N TYR A 110 -11.17 16.13 5.39
CA TYR A 110 -11.50 16.12 6.81
C TYR A 110 -12.26 17.39 7.20
N ALA A 111 -11.59 18.52 7.20
CA ALA A 111 -12.14 19.81 7.65
C ALA A 111 -12.79 20.65 6.55
N THR A 112 -12.47 20.35 5.29
CA THR A 112 -12.95 21.09 4.10
C THR A 112 -13.59 20.18 3.08
N PRO A 113 -14.77 19.60 3.37
CA PRO A 113 -15.51 18.80 2.39
C PRO A 113 -16.05 19.67 1.25
N GLU A 114 -16.10 19.13 0.03
CA GLU A 114 -16.65 19.80 -1.15
C GLU A 114 -18.05 19.26 -1.51
N GLY A 115 -18.34 17.99 -1.15
CA GLY A 115 -19.62 17.30 -1.46
C GLY A 115 -20.75 17.55 -0.47
N GLY A 116 -20.64 18.56 0.41
CA GLY A 116 -21.70 18.95 1.35
C GLY A 116 -21.77 18.14 2.65
N SER A 117 -20.76 17.34 2.97
CA SER A 117 -20.64 16.71 4.29
C SER A 117 -20.15 17.70 5.34
N GLY A 118 -20.42 17.44 6.63
CA GLY A 118 -19.95 18.28 7.72
C GLY A 118 -18.43 18.17 7.92
N ALA A 119 -17.76 19.30 8.16
CA ALA A 119 -16.34 19.36 8.49
C ALA A 119 -16.01 18.55 9.75
N ARG A 120 -14.87 17.86 9.74
CA ARG A 120 -14.40 17.03 10.86
C ARG A 120 -12.98 17.41 11.26
N TRP A 121 -12.85 17.99 12.45
CA TRP A 121 -11.58 18.50 12.97
C TRP A 121 -10.83 17.51 13.86
N ASN A 122 -11.44 16.36 14.16
CA ASN A 122 -10.91 15.32 15.05
C ASN A 122 -10.16 14.19 14.34
N GLY A 123 -9.86 14.35 13.04
CA GLY A 123 -9.18 13.33 12.24
C GLY A 123 -10.12 12.28 11.64
N SER A 124 -11.41 12.35 11.90
CA SER A 124 -12.38 11.53 11.20
C SER A 124 -12.56 12.03 9.76
N LEU A 125 -12.66 11.11 8.83
CA LEU A 125 -12.89 11.42 7.43
C LEU A 125 -14.28 12.05 7.24
N SER A 126 -14.35 13.19 6.54
CA SER A 126 -15.61 13.83 6.15
C SER A 126 -16.08 13.37 4.79
N GLU A 127 -15.12 13.21 3.88
CA GLU A 127 -15.39 12.95 2.49
C GLU A 127 -14.25 12.16 1.86
N TRP A 128 -14.59 11.25 0.98
CA TRP A 128 -13.66 10.47 0.19
C TRP A 128 -14.09 10.51 -1.28
N GLU A 129 -13.14 10.86 -2.14
CA GLU A 129 -13.25 10.88 -3.59
C GLU A 129 -12.24 9.90 -4.16
N TRP A 130 -12.61 9.13 -5.18
CA TRP A 130 -11.65 8.32 -5.92
C TRP A 130 -12.03 8.25 -7.40
N GLN A 131 -11.02 8.03 -8.25
CA GLN A 131 -11.14 7.94 -9.68
C GLN A 131 -10.27 6.77 -10.17
N HIS A 132 -10.74 6.03 -11.16
CA HIS A 132 -9.99 4.99 -11.83
C HIS A 132 -10.08 5.16 -13.35
N GLY A 133 -8.90 5.25 -14.02
CA GLY A 133 -8.80 5.44 -15.48
C GLY A 133 -9.09 6.87 -15.92
N THR A 134 -9.22 7.05 -17.25
CA THR A 134 -9.50 8.34 -17.88
C THR A 134 -10.97 8.69 -17.91
N ASN A 135 -11.86 7.71 -17.70
CA ASN A 135 -13.29 7.93 -17.58
C ASN A 135 -13.59 8.35 -16.15
N ALA A 136 -13.86 9.65 -15.97
CA ALA A 136 -14.20 10.24 -14.69
C ALA A 136 -15.56 9.73 -14.23
N HIS A 137 -15.55 8.67 -13.46
CA HIS A 137 -16.63 8.34 -12.56
C HIS A 137 -16.15 8.73 -11.16
N ASP A 138 -16.24 10.03 -10.85
CA ASP A 138 -16.01 10.52 -9.50
C ASP A 138 -17.14 9.97 -8.63
N VAL A 139 -16.81 9.04 -7.76
CA VAL A 139 -17.76 8.52 -6.78
C VAL A 139 -17.45 9.19 -5.45
N TRP A 140 -18.37 10.02 -4.99
CA TRP A 140 -18.29 10.74 -3.72
C TRP A 140 -18.97 9.92 -2.62
N PHE A 141 -18.25 9.64 -1.53
CA PHE A 141 -18.82 8.99 -0.36
C PHE A 141 -18.82 9.96 0.83
N ASN A 142 -20.00 10.28 1.36
CA ASN A 142 -20.14 11.03 2.60
C ASN A 142 -20.11 10.07 3.78
N VAL A 143 -19.11 10.19 4.65
CA VAL A 143 -19.06 9.43 5.90
C VAL A 143 -19.90 10.14 6.95
N ARG A 144 -21.12 9.68 7.19
CA ARG A 144 -21.99 10.19 8.27
C ARG A 144 -21.79 9.37 9.55
N ARG A 145 -21.69 10.05 10.69
CA ARG A 145 -21.37 9.46 12.01
C ARG A 145 -22.53 8.71 12.68
N SER A 146 -23.75 8.73 12.16
CA SER A 146 -24.95 8.31 12.91
C SER A 146 -25.84 7.26 12.26
N GLU A 147 -25.40 6.57 11.22
CA GLU A 147 -26.17 5.45 10.71
C GLU A 147 -25.30 4.18 10.64
N PRO A 148 -25.80 3.02 11.10
CA PRO A 148 -25.15 1.75 10.86
C PRO A 148 -25.03 1.57 9.33
N LEU A 149 -24.02 0.82 8.87
CA LEU A 149 -23.49 0.64 7.51
C LEU A 149 -24.52 0.30 6.38
N HIS A 150 -25.73 0.83 6.45
CA HIS A 150 -26.79 0.64 5.46
C HIS A 150 -27.05 1.92 4.63
N GLY A 151 -26.05 2.48 3.97
CA GLY A 151 -26.31 3.66 3.15
C GLY A 151 -25.12 4.31 2.49
N CYS A 152 -24.27 3.57 1.80
CA CYS A 152 -23.41 4.16 0.78
C CYS A 152 -24.29 4.57 -0.41
N ARG A 153 -24.71 5.85 -0.48
CA ARG A 153 -25.30 6.41 -1.70
C ARG A 153 -24.17 6.86 -2.62
N ALA A 154 -23.90 6.09 -3.66
CA ALA A 154 -23.19 6.56 -4.83
C ALA A 154 -24.10 7.57 -5.56
N LYS A 155 -23.69 8.83 -5.67
CA LYS A 155 -24.32 9.78 -6.58
C LYS A 155 -23.73 9.52 -7.96
N ALA A 156 -24.44 8.76 -8.79
CA ALA A 156 -24.17 8.71 -10.23
C ALA A 156 -24.63 10.05 -10.83
N GLU A 157 -23.71 10.81 -11.42
CA GLU A 157 -24.09 11.96 -12.25
C GLU A 157 -24.87 11.47 -13.47
N LYS A 158 -26.06 12.03 -13.67
CA LYS A 158 -26.81 11.91 -14.92
C LYS A 158 -26.09 12.69 -16.02
N ARG A 159 -25.98 12.06 -17.18
CA ARG A 159 -25.60 12.68 -18.45
C ARG A 159 -26.48 13.89 -18.76
#